data_d38193b2f93a9233a5286c48b04d4aa3
#
_entry.id   d38193b2f93a9233a5286c48b04d4aa3
#
_cell.length_a   1.000
_cell.length_b   1.000
_cell.length_c   1.000
_cell.angle_alpha   90.00
_cell.angle_beta   90.00
_cell.angle_gamma   90.00
#
_symmetry.space_group_name_H-M   'P 1'
#
loop_
_entity.id
_entity.type
_entity.pdbx_description
1 polymer ?
#
loop_
_entity_poly.entity_id
_entity_poly.type
_entity_poly.pdbx_seq_one_letter_code
_entity_poly.pdbx_strand_id
1 'polypeptide(L)'
;MAEQNLGPRDFFAKEDAIADLGLIACPGAEELCKLVDSHLVRWAREVGNTDVDTFIIPSDCPRFQSGDAKGLVKASTRGDDLYIFVDPGNYSVTYQLFGYENHLSPDDHFQNLMRLIQAVAGRAHRISVIMPSLYGGRQHRRVSRESLDCAFALQQLRDVGVKNIITFDAHDPRVMNAVPTMSFDNVMPTYQVLKCLLHHVPDVSFHKDNFMIVSPDEGAMNRNMYYSSVLGCNLGMFYKRRDYSRIVNGRNPIVAHEYLGESVEGKDVFIADDIIASGESMLDIAYELKMRGARNIFTCCTFPLFTAGLEKFDKAYNDGIIKAVLGTNLTYRKPELLEREWYYDVDVSKYTAYFIAAINHDKSVSSIIDPMTKIRALLDKHGIPMGGEQ
;
A
#
# COMPACT_ATOMS: atom_id res chain seq x y z
N MET A 1 28.03 -4.60 -16.44
CA MET A 1 27.75 -6.02 -16.19
C MET A 1 26.23 -6.11 -16.10
N ALA A 2 25.58 -6.89 -16.96
CA ALA A 2 24.14 -7.06 -16.90
C ALA A 2 23.81 -7.74 -15.55
N GLU A 3 23.12 -7.04 -14.64
CA GLU A 3 22.52 -7.66 -13.48
C GLU A 3 21.57 -8.75 -14.01
N GLN A 4 21.93 -10.00 -13.74
CA GLN A 4 21.04 -11.12 -14.04
C GLN A 4 19.73 -10.84 -13.29
N ASN A 5 18.60 -10.90 -13.99
CA ASN A 5 17.26 -10.88 -13.37
C ASN A 5 17.14 -12.14 -12.50
N LEU A 6 17.62 -12.04 -11.26
CA LEU A 6 17.56 -13.10 -10.27
C LEU A 6 16.07 -13.36 -9.96
N GLY A 7 15.61 -14.57 -10.20
CA GLY A 7 14.28 -15.01 -9.80
C GLY A 7 14.23 -15.22 -8.27
N PRO A 8 13.04 -15.36 -7.66
CA PRO A 8 12.92 -15.58 -6.21
C PRO A 8 13.68 -16.82 -5.70
N ARG A 9 13.88 -17.82 -6.55
CA ARG A 9 14.63 -19.03 -6.25
C ARG A 9 16.11 -18.75 -5.98
N ASP A 10 16.67 -17.75 -6.69
CA ASP A 10 18.09 -17.41 -6.59
C ASP A 10 18.43 -16.74 -5.26
N PHE A 11 17.43 -16.18 -4.56
CA PHE A 11 17.59 -15.57 -3.24
C PHE A 11 17.64 -16.60 -2.10
N PHE A 12 17.11 -17.80 -2.28
CA PHE A 12 17.07 -18.84 -1.24
C PHE A 12 18.20 -19.88 -1.36
N ALA A 13 19.21 -19.66 -2.21
CA ALA A 13 20.41 -20.47 -2.19
C ALA A 13 21.08 -20.29 -0.82
N LYS A 14 21.17 -21.37 -0.05
CA LYS A 14 21.49 -21.47 1.38
C LYS A 14 22.72 -20.71 1.87
N GLU A 15 23.63 -20.32 0.98
CA GLU A 15 24.94 -19.77 1.32
C GLU A 15 24.97 -18.24 1.41
N ASP A 16 23.89 -17.55 1.01
CA ASP A 16 23.87 -16.09 0.84
C ASP A 16 23.00 -15.33 1.85
N ALA A 17 22.23 -15.99 2.71
CA ALA A 17 21.42 -15.32 3.73
C ALA A 17 22.29 -14.74 4.84
N ILE A 18 22.02 -13.49 5.26
CA ILE A 18 22.80 -12.83 6.32
C ILE A 18 22.54 -13.44 7.70
N ALA A 19 21.34 -13.98 7.91
CA ALA A 19 20.89 -14.62 9.13
C ALA A 19 19.59 -15.40 8.86
N ASP A 20 19.19 -16.22 9.84
CA ASP A 20 17.92 -16.94 9.78
C ASP A 20 16.74 -15.95 9.69
N LEU A 21 15.83 -16.23 8.78
CA LEU A 21 14.67 -15.38 8.52
C LEU A 21 13.59 -15.59 9.58
N GLY A 22 13.09 -14.51 10.17
CA GLY A 22 11.98 -14.53 11.08
C GLY A 22 10.90 -13.48 10.73
N LEU A 23 9.63 -13.89 10.70
CA LEU A 23 8.48 -13.01 10.49
C LEU A 23 7.68 -12.88 11.78
N ILE A 24 7.31 -11.67 12.14
CA ILE A 24 6.46 -11.36 13.30
C ILE A 24 5.29 -10.51 12.85
N ALA A 25 4.07 -10.92 13.20
CA ALA A 25 2.88 -10.13 12.93
C ALA A 25 2.40 -9.40 14.18
N CYS A 26 2.21 -8.08 14.10
CA CYS A 26 1.40 -7.35 15.06
C CYS A 26 -0.07 -7.77 14.95
N PRO A 27 -0.88 -7.63 16.04
CA PRO A 27 -2.32 -7.86 15.95
C PRO A 27 -2.95 -7.07 14.80
N GLY A 28 -3.65 -7.77 13.91
CA GLY A 28 -4.28 -7.21 12.71
C GLY A 28 -3.43 -7.25 11.44
N ALA A 29 -2.16 -7.68 11.51
CA ALA A 29 -1.29 -7.83 10.34
C ALA A 29 -1.06 -9.30 9.94
N GLU A 30 -1.75 -10.24 10.58
CA GLU A 30 -1.52 -11.68 10.43
C GLU A 30 -1.87 -12.19 9.03
N GLU A 31 -2.88 -11.63 8.37
CA GLU A 31 -3.32 -12.07 7.03
C GLU A 31 -2.21 -11.84 6.00
N LEU A 32 -1.71 -10.61 5.89
CA LEU A 32 -0.63 -10.29 4.95
C LEU A 32 0.64 -11.08 5.30
N CYS A 33 1.00 -11.18 6.58
CA CYS A 33 2.16 -11.94 7.03
C CYS A 33 2.08 -13.42 6.60
N LYS A 34 0.93 -14.08 6.77
CA LYS A 34 0.71 -15.48 6.34
C LYS A 34 0.81 -15.65 4.83
N LEU A 35 0.22 -14.72 4.04
CA LEU A 35 0.33 -14.76 2.58
C LEU A 35 1.79 -14.62 2.14
N VAL A 36 2.53 -13.71 2.74
CA VAL A 36 3.97 -13.51 2.48
C VAL A 36 4.76 -14.77 2.87
N ASP A 37 4.54 -15.30 4.06
CA ASP A 37 5.17 -16.53 4.55
C ASP A 37 4.99 -17.69 3.57
N SER A 38 3.77 -17.87 3.05
CA SER A 38 3.47 -18.93 2.09
C SER A 38 4.32 -18.87 0.82
N HIS A 39 4.63 -17.66 0.34
CA HIS A 39 5.53 -17.47 -0.79
C HIS A 39 6.98 -17.78 -0.44
N LEU A 40 7.45 -17.32 0.72
CA LEU A 40 8.82 -17.53 1.19
C LEU A 40 9.09 -19.02 1.45
N VAL A 41 8.20 -19.71 2.15
CA VAL A 41 8.28 -21.16 2.40
C VAL A 41 8.30 -21.94 1.08
N ARG A 42 7.43 -21.59 0.13
CA ARG A 42 7.44 -22.24 -1.19
C ARG A 42 8.79 -22.09 -1.88
N TRP A 43 9.36 -20.89 -1.89
CA TRP A 43 10.65 -20.65 -2.54
C TRP A 43 11.80 -21.35 -1.82
N ALA A 44 11.80 -21.37 -0.49
CA ALA A 44 12.78 -22.13 0.29
C ALA A 44 12.74 -23.63 -0.05
N ARG A 45 11.54 -24.21 -0.14
CA ARG A 45 11.35 -25.61 -0.50
C ARG A 45 11.78 -25.92 -1.95
N GLU A 46 11.54 -25.00 -2.89
CA GLU A 46 11.95 -25.15 -4.30
C GLU A 46 13.48 -25.24 -4.47
N VAL A 47 14.27 -24.71 -3.55
CA VAL A 47 15.75 -24.79 -3.54
C VAL A 47 16.30 -25.87 -2.60
N GLY A 48 15.45 -26.75 -2.09
CA GLY A 48 15.84 -27.93 -1.32
C GLY A 48 15.80 -27.77 0.21
N ASN A 49 15.31 -26.64 0.73
CA ASN A 49 15.05 -26.48 2.17
C ASN A 49 13.64 -27.01 2.50
N THR A 50 13.49 -28.35 2.52
CA THR A 50 12.19 -29.01 2.65
C THR A 50 11.63 -29.00 4.07
N ASP A 51 12.47 -28.74 5.08
CA ASP A 51 12.12 -28.85 6.50
C ASP A 51 11.47 -27.57 7.05
N VAL A 52 11.39 -26.51 6.23
CA VAL A 52 10.75 -25.25 6.62
C VAL A 52 9.25 -25.33 6.43
N ASP A 53 8.50 -25.27 7.52
CA ASP A 53 7.04 -25.19 7.51
C ASP A 53 6.53 -23.74 7.56
N THR A 54 7.21 -22.86 8.26
CA THR A 54 6.89 -21.43 8.39
C THR A 54 8.10 -20.65 8.89
N PHE A 55 8.19 -19.39 8.50
CA PHE A 55 9.11 -18.39 9.07
C PHE A 55 8.43 -17.54 10.15
N ILE A 56 7.13 -17.75 10.40
CA ILE A 56 6.39 -16.94 11.38
C ILE A 56 6.77 -17.34 12.80
N ILE A 57 7.25 -16.36 13.54
CA ILE A 57 7.54 -16.46 14.98
C ILE A 57 6.27 -16.04 15.74
N PRO A 58 5.67 -16.93 16.54
CA PRO A 58 4.45 -16.61 17.28
C PRO A 58 4.66 -15.44 18.24
N SER A 59 3.80 -14.45 18.14
CA SER A 59 3.82 -13.23 18.94
C SER A 59 2.40 -12.84 19.39
N ASP A 60 2.31 -11.93 20.36
CA ASP A 60 1.06 -11.43 20.86
C ASP A 60 1.25 -10.08 21.58
N CYS A 61 0.18 -9.29 21.68
CA CYS A 61 0.13 -8.06 22.46
C CYS A 61 -1.06 -8.08 23.42
N PRO A 62 -1.05 -8.97 24.45
CA PRO A 62 -2.15 -9.09 25.38
C PRO A 62 -2.35 -7.82 26.19
N ARG A 63 -3.63 -7.45 26.44
CA ARG A 63 -3.99 -6.32 27.27
C ARG A 63 -4.37 -6.76 28.67
N PHE A 64 -3.98 -5.97 29.64
CA PHE A 64 -4.45 -6.06 31.01
C PHE A 64 -5.83 -5.40 31.14
N GLN A 65 -6.54 -5.70 32.22
CA GLN A 65 -7.87 -5.09 32.50
C GLN A 65 -7.83 -3.56 32.63
N SER A 66 -6.67 -3.00 32.96
CA SER A 66 -6.44 -1.54 33.00
C SER A 66 -6.32 -0.90 31.60
N GLY A 67 -6.24 -1.71 30.53
CA GLY A 67 -6.03 -1.23 29.17
C GLY A 67 -4.57 -1.24 28.71
N ASP A 68 -3.61 -1.35 29.63
CA ASP A 68 -2.19 -1.52 29.29
C ASP A 68 -1.97 -2.79 28.49
N ALA A 69 -0.93 -2.79 27.65
CA ALA A 69 -0.55 -3.97 26.89
C ALA A 69 0.94 -4.27 27.05
N LYS A 70 1.34 -5.51 26.73
CA LYS A 70 2.75 -5.92 26.62
C LYS A 70 2.99 -6.63 25.29
N GLY A 71 4.22 -6.51 24.75
CA GLY A 71 4.67 -7.33 23.63
C GLY A 71 5.19 -8.67 24.13
N LEU A 72 4.80 -9.74 23.48
CA LEU A 72 5.24 -11.11 23.81
C LEU A 72 5.65 -11.82 22.52
N VAL A 73 6.90 -12.30 22.48
CA VAL A 73 7.42 -13.16 21.43
C VAL A 73 7.71 -14.54 22.03
N LYS A 74 7.13 -15.59 21.42
CA LYS A 74 7.03 -16.93 22.04
C LYS A 74 8.15 -17.87 21.64
N ALA A 75 9.17 -17.39 20.89
CA ALA A 75 10.36 -18.16 20.53
C ALA A 75 11.62 -17.31 20.63
N SER A 76 12.79 -17.95 20.55
CA SER A 76 14.07 -17.24 20.49
C SER A 76 14.19 -16.52 19.14
N THR A 77 14.70 -15.29 19.20
CA THR A 77 14.99 -14.47 18.01
C THR A 77 16.46 -14.06 17.97
N ARG A 78 17.30 -14.80 18.70
CA ARG A 78 18.72 -14.45 18.82
C ARG A 78 19.46 -14.75 17.53
N GLY A 79 19.95 -13.69 16.90
CA GLY A 79 20.72 -13.77 15.67
C GLY A 79 19.86 -13.73 14.40
N ASP A 80 18.52 -13.72 14.51
CA ASP A 80 17.60 -13.72 13.36
C ASP A 80 17.56 -12.37 12.66
N ASP A 81 17.30 -12.39 11.35
CA ASP A 81 16.89 -11.24 10.53
C ASP A 81 15.36 -11.13 10.55
N LEU A 82 14.85 -10.19 11.33
CA LEU A 82 13.43 -10.08 11.67
C LEU A 82 12.70 -9.06 10.78
N TYR A 83 11.51 -9.46 10.33
CA TYR A 83 10.54 -8.60 9.64
C TYR A 83 9.25 -8.53 10.43
N ILE A 84 8.93 -7.36 10.98
CA ILE A 84 7.76 -7.14 11.83
C ILE A 84 6.70 -6.43 11.01
N PHE A 85 5.55 -7.10 10.83
CA PHE A 85 4.40 -6.58 10.09
C PHE A 85 3.48 -5.81 11.01
N VAL A 86 3.02 -4.65 10.55
CA VAL A 86 2.00 -3.83 11.23
C VAL A 86 1.05 -3.21 10.21
N ASP A 87 -0.24 -3.23 10.51
CA ASP A 87 -1.28 -2.54 9.72
C ASP A 87 -1.96 -1.47 10.59
N PRO A 88 -1.48 -0.21 10.58
CA PRO A 88 -2.10 0.88 11.33
C PRO A 88 -3.52 1.22 10.86
N GLY A 89 -3.90 0.82 9.64
CA GLY A 89 -5.22 1.02 9.07
C GLY A 89 -6.27 -0.01 9.49
N ASN A 90 -5.87 -1.09 10.16
CA ASN A 90 -6.79 -2.15 10.52
C ASN A 90 -7.66 -1.78 11.73
N TYR A 91 -8.94 -1.55 11.48
CA TYR A 91 -9.92 -1.23 12.52
C TYR A 91 -10.76 -2.45 12.98
N SER A 92 -10.45 -3.65 12.50
CA SER A 92 -11.22 -4.87 12.85
C SER A 92 -10.82 -5.47 14.20
N VAL A 93 -9.61 -5.17 14.66
CA VAL A 93 -9.11 -5.73 15.93
C VAL A 93 -9.72 -4.99 17.10
N THR A 94 -10.32 -5.75 18.03
CA THR A 94 -10.99 -5.18 19.20
C THR A 94 -10.39 -5.68 20.50
N TYR A 95 -10.66 -4.96 21.59
CA TYR A 95 -10.33 -5.35 22.96
C TYR A 95 -11.39 -4.83 23.95
N GLN A 96 -11.49 -5.50 25.08
CA GLN A 96 -12.42 -5.09 26.16
C GLN A 96 -11.73 -4.16 27.15
N LEU A 97 -12.37 -3.02 27.45
CA LEU A 97 -11.92 -2.06 28.44
C LEU A 97 -13.14 -1.47 29.17
N PHE A 98 -13.19 -1.61 30.49
CA PHE A 98 -14.29 -1.16 31.33
C PHE A 98 -15.69 -1.64 30.87
N GLY A 99 -15.75 -2.85 30.32
CA GLY A 99 -17.01 -3.44 29.83
C GLY A 99 -17.44 -2.98 28.44
N TYR A 100 -16.64 -2.15 27.78
CA TYR A 100 -16.87 -1.70 26.41
C TYR A 100 -15.92 -2.42 25.44
N GLU A 101 -16.43 -2.75 24.27
CA GLU A 101 -15.60 -3.17 23.15
C GLU A 101 -15.01 -1.95 22.47
N ASN A 102 -13.69 -1.94 22.30
CA ASN A 102 -12.95 -0.86 21.69
C ASN A 102 -12.16 -1.40 20.48
N HIS A 103 -12.18 -0.68 19.38
CA HIS A 103 -11.32 -0.98 18.25
C HIS A 103 -9.91 -0.45 18.49
N LEU A 104 -8.90 -1.18 18.01
CA LEU A 104 -7.54 -0.63 17.98
C LEU A 104 -7.50 0.57 17.04
N SER A 105 -6.97 1.68 17.55
CA SER A 105 -6.65 2.87 16.75
C SER A 105 -5.31 2.70 16.05
N PRO A 106 -4.96 3.56 15.07
CA PRO A 106 -3.61 3.62 14.51
C PRO A 106 -2.52 3.75 15.59
N ASP A 107 -2.80 4.50 16.66
CA ASP A 107 -1.88 4.68 17.80
C ASP A 107 -1.67 3.36 18.56
N ASP A 108 -2.74 2.59 18.78
CA ASP A 108 -2.65 1.28 19.43
C ASP A 108 -1.80 0.31 18.59
N HIS A 109 -1.99 0.28 17.28
CA HIS A 109 -1.19 -0.54 16.37
C HIS A 109 0.28 -0.13 16.40
N PHE A 110 0.58 1.16 16.34
CA PHE A 110 1.95 1.66 16.43
C PHE A 110 2.60 1.32 17.78
N GLN A 111 1.87 1.44 18.89
CA GLN A 111 2.37 1.06 20.20
C GLN A 111 2.58 -0.46 20.34
N ASN A 112 1.75 -1.29 19.70
CA ASN A 112 1.96 -2.74 19.65
C ASN A 112 3.23 -3.09 18.87
N LEU A 113 3.49 -2.41 17.75
CA LEU A 113 4.76 -2.52 17.03
C LEU A 113 5.95 -2.20 17.94
N MET A 114 5.91 -1.06 18.63
CA MET A 114 6.97 -0.63 19.55
C MET A 114 7.22 -1.65 20.67
N ARG A 115 6.17 -2.28 21.20
CA ARG A 115 6.27 -3.33 22.24
C ARG A 115 6.94 -4.59 21.70
N LEU A 116 6.58 -5.04 20.47
CA LEU A 116 7.20 -6.21 19.87
C LEU A 116 8.66 -5.95 19.50
N ILE A 117 8.99 -4.76 18.99
CA ILE A 117 10.38 -4.36 18.75
C ILE A 117 11.19 -4.44 20.06
N GLN A 118 10.68 -3.88 21.16
CA GLN A 118 11.34 -3.94 22.47
C GLN A 118 11.53 -5.37 22.96
N ALA A 119 10.59 -6.28 22.68
CA ALA A 119 10.68 -7.67 23.11
C ALA A 119 11.83 -8.42 22.42
N VAL A 120 12.27 -8.02 21.22
CA VAL A 120 13.32 -8.65 20.42
C VAL A 120 14.61 -7.83 20.35
N ALA A 121 14.57 -6.54 20.67
CA ALA A 121 15.70 -5.63 20.56
C ALA A 121 16.93 -6.13 21.34
N GLY A 122 18.11 -5.94 20.76
CA GLY A 122 19.39 -6.38 21.31
C GLY A 122 19.65 -7.90 21.23
N ARG A 123 18.73 -8.67 20.62
CA ARG A 123 18.90 -10.11 20.37
C ARG A 123 18.92 -10.44 18.88
N ALA A 124 18.05 -9.84 18.11
CA ALA A 124 18.00 -10.00 16.67
C ALA A 124 19.27 -9.47 15.99
N HIS A 125 19.66 -10.07 14.87
CA HIS A 125 20.72 -9.56 14.01
C HIS A 125 20.32 -8.24 13.38
N ARG A 126 19.10 -8.19 12.79
CA ARG A 126 18.52 -6.99 12.18
C ARG A 126 17.02 -6.97 12.42
N ILE A 127 16.44 -5.78 12.51
CA ILE A 127 14.99 -5.56 12.60
C ILE A 127 14.57 -4.69 11.43
N SER A 128 13.67 -5.23 10.60
CA SER A 128 13.00 -4.55 9.51
C SER A 128 11.50 -4.46 9.80
N VAL A 129 10.86 -3.36 9.43
CA VAL A 129 9.42 -3.15 9.63
C VAL A 129 8.71 -3.13 8.29
N ILE A 130 7.68 -3.96 8.15
CA ILE A 130 6.73 -3.91 7.04
C ILE A 130 5.52 -3.14 7.53
N MET A 131 5.41 -1.87 7.16
CA MET A 131 4.32 -0.96 7.50
C MET A 131 3.71 -0.44 6.19
N PRO A 132 2.78 -1.19 5.58
CA PRO A 132 2.25 -0.82 4.28
C PRO A 132 1.72 0.61 4.25
N SER A 133 0.82 0.97 5.15
CA SER A 133 0.37 2.34 5.36
C SER A 133 1.15 2.99 6.50
N LEU A 134 1.86 4.07 6.21
CA LEU A 134 2.66 4.75 7.23
C LEU A 134 1.77 5.34 8.33
N TYR A 135 2.09 4.99 9.58
CA TYR A 135 1.50 5.66 10.73
C TYR A 135 1.76 7.17 10.67
N GLY A 136 0.69 7.94 10.82
CA GLY A 136 0.76 9.41 10.71
C GLY A 136 1.09 9.92 9.29
N GLY A 137 1.05 9.10 8.24
CA GLY A 137 1.49 9.44 6.89
C GLY A 137 0.82 10.70 6.29
N ARG A 138 -0.43 10.99 6.68
CA ARG A 138 -1.14 12.21 6.27
C ARG A 138 -0.66 13.47 7.01
N GLN A 139 0.04 13.32 8.15
CA GLN A 139 0.70 14.38 8.90
C GLN A 139 2.20 14.40 8.58
N HIS A 140 2.52 14.59 7.29
CA HIS A 140 3.87 14.52 6.71
C HIS A 140 4.58 15.87 6.68
N ARG A 141 3.85 16.97 6.86
CA ARG A 141 4.37 18.35 6.87
C ARG A 141 3.71 19.19 7.93
N ARG A 142 4.40 20.21 8.38
CA ARG A 142 3.92 21.20 9.34
C ARG A 142 3.69 22.53 8.62
N VAL A 143 2.51 23.11 8.78
CA VAL A 143 2.16 24.41 8.20
C VAL A 143 2.09 25.49 9.30
N SER A 144 1.73 25.10 10.51
CA SER A 144 1.58 25.99 11.66
C SER A 144 2.04 25.30 12.96
N ARG A 145 1.34 25.54 14.06
CA ARG A 145 1.61 24.91 15.36
C ARG A 145 0.96 23.52 15.41
N GLU A 146 1.46 22.61 14.63
CA GLU A 146 0.97 21.24 14.45
C GLU A 146 2.03 20.24 14.89
N SER A 147 1.63 19.04 15.27
CA SER A 147 2.53 17.90 15.40
C SER A 147 3.09 17.49 14.03
N LEU A 148 4.16 16.71 14.02
CA LEU A 148 4.74 16.12 12.80
C LEU A 148 4.87 14.62 13.02
N ASP A 149 3.72 13.95 13.13
CA ASP A 149 3.61 12.59 13.67
C ASP A 149 4.36 11.57 12.83
N CYS A 150 4.28 11.66 11.50
CA CYS A 150 4.97 10.70 10.63
C CYS A 150 6.50 10.75 10.84
N ALA A 151 7.09 11.95 10.80
CA ALA A 151 8.54 12.11 10.99
C ALA A 151 8.98 11.65 12.39
N PHE A 152 8.19 11.98 13.41
CA PHE A 152 8.49 11.61 14.79
C PHE A 152 8.41 10.08 14.99
N ALA A 153 7.39 9.43 14.43
CA ALA A 153 7.27 7.98 14.48
C ALA A 153 8.44 7.26 13.77
N LEU A 154 8.85 7.75 12.60
CA LEU A 154 10.02 7.21 11.90
C LEU A 154 11.30 7.35 12.74
N GLN A 155 11.49 8.49 13.41
CA GLN A 155 12.63 8.70 14.31
C GLN A 155 12.58 7.77 15.52
N GLN A 156 11.41 7.55 16.13
CA GLN A 156 11.25 6.58 17.21
C GLN A 156 11.64 5.16 16.78
N LEU A 157 11.22 4.73 15.58
CA LEU A 157 11.60 3.41 15.04
C LEU A 157 13.11 3.28 14.84
N ARG A 158 13.76 4.31 14.28
CA ARG A 158 15.22 4.37 14.16
C ARG A 158 15.89 4.25 15.53
N ASP A 159 15.42 5.01 16.51
CA ASP A 159 16.05 5.11 17.83
C ASP A 159 15.93 3.81 18.65
N VAL A 160 14.89 2.99 18.40
CA VAL A 160 14.77 1.65 18.98
C VAL A 160 15.48 0.57 18.17
N GLY A 161 16.22 0.94 17.11
CA GLY A 161 17.12 0.05 16.39
C GLY A 161 16.60 -0.58 15.10
N VAL A 162 15.46 -0.13 14.59
CA VAL A 162 14.97 -0.52 13.25
C VAL A 162 15.97 -0.07 12.19
N LYS A 163 16.31 -0.95 11.26
CA LYS A 163 17.27 -0.69 10.17
C LYS A 163 16.61 -0.40 8.85
N ASN A 164 15.48 -1.06 8.57
CA ASN A 164 14.77 -0.91 7.31
C ASN A 164 13.28 -0.70 7.57
N ILE A 165 12.65 0.17 6.80
CA ILE A 165 11.20 0.29 6.70
C ILE A 165 10.81 0.06 5.24
N ILE A 166 9.85 -0.84 5.04
CA ILE A 166 9.22 -1.08 3.75
C ILE A 166 7.78 -0.60 3.87
N THR A 167 7.43 0.36 3.05
CA THR A 167 6.08 0.96 2.97
C THR A 167 5.60 0.97 1.52
N PHE A 168 4.31 1.14 1.33
CA PHE A 168 3.72 1.18 -0.01
C PHE A 168 3.02 2.50 -0.24
N ASP A 169 3.24 3.09 -1.40
CA ASP A 169 2.55 4.28 -1.87
C ASP A 169 2.40 5.37 -0.79
N ALA A 170 3.53 5.74 -0.17
CA ALA A 170 3.54 6.75 0.88
C ALA A 170 2.89 8.05 0.39
N HIS A 171 1.96 8.60 1.18
CA HIS A 171 1.21 9.83 0.85
C HIS A 171 2.12 10.99 0.42
N ASP A 172 3.27 11.12 1.07
CA ASP A 172 4.38 11.97 0.62
C ASP A 172 5.70 11.21 0.83
N PRO A 173 6.38 10.75 -0.24
CA PRO A 173 7.62 9.99 -0.12
C PRO A 173 8.77 10.77 0.52
N ARG A 174 8.69 12.10 0.59
CA ARG A 174 9.72 12.95 1.23
C ARG A 174 9.84 12.76 2.73
N VAL A 175 8.89 12.04 3.37
CA VAL A 175 8.98 11.66 4.80
C VAL A 175 10.25 10.86 5.11
N MET A 176 10.83 10.17 4.13
CA MET A 176 12.13 9.48 4.26
C MET A 176 13.26 10.42 4.71
N ASN A 177 13.17 11.72 4.42
CA ASN A 177 14.16 12.70 4.83
C ASN A 177 14.25 12.90 6.36
N ALA A 178 13.24 12.44 7.12
CA ALA A 178 13.27 12.45 8.58
C ALA A 178 14.28 11.45 9.18
N VAL A 179 14.68 10.44 8.40
CA VAL A 179 15.55 9.32 8.85
C VAL A 179 16.64 8.99 7.83
N PRO A 180 17.56 9.93 7.53
CA PRO A 180 18.53 9.79 6.44
C PRO A 180 19.54 8.66 6.63
N THR A 181 19.63 8.07 7.81
CA THR A 181 20.54 6.96 8.14
C THR A 181 19.85 5.61 8.28
N MET A 182 18.56 5.53 7.98
CA MET A 182 17.78 4.30 8.00
C MET A 182 17.30 4.00 6.56
N SER A 183 17.34 2.71 6.17
CA SER A 183 16.77 2.31 4.88
C SER A 183 15.27 2.52 4.87
N PHE A 184 14.76 3.14 3.81
CA PHE A 184 13.35 3.44 3.62
C PHE A 184 12.96 3.15 2.19
N ASP A 185 12.22 2.06 2.00
CA ASP A 185 11.75 1.61 0.70
C ASP A 185 10.27 1.94 0.54
N ASN A 186 9.96 2.90 -0.33
CA ASN A 186 8.59 3.23 -0.74
C ASN A 186 8.25 2.52 -2.05
N VAL A 187 7.35 1.57 -1.99
CA VAL A 187 7.05 0.63 -3.07
C VAL A 187 5.72 0.96 -3.73
N MET A 188 5.68 0.99 -5.06
CA MET A 188 4.46 1.25 -5.81
C MET A 188 3.87 -0.07 -6.36
N PRO A 189 2.58 -0.39 -6.09
CA PRO A 189 1.95 -1.63 -6.55
C PRO A 189 1.45 -1.56 -8.01
N THR A 190 2.00 -0.66 -8.83
CA THR A 190 1.52 -0.35 -10.19
C THR A 190 1.42 -1.60 -11.08
N TYR A 191 2.45 -2.47 -11.06
CA TYR A 191 2.42 -3.71 -11.84
C TYR A 191 1.27 -4.63 -11.42
N GLN A 192 1.03 -4.77 -10.12
CA GLN A 192 -0.02 -5.63 -9.58
C GLN A 192 -1.41 -5.07 -9.94
N VAL A 193 -1.57 -3.76 -9.87
CA VAL A 193 -2.79 -3.06 -10.26
C VAL A 193 -3.08 -3.27 -11.75
N LEU A 194 -2.11 -3.02 -12.63
CA LEU A 194 -2.28 -3.21 -14.08
C LEU A 194 -2.57 -4.68 -14.42
N LYS A 195 -1.87 -5.61 -13.77
CA LYS A 195 -2.12 -7.05 -13.94
C LYS A 195 -3.54 -7.42 -13.53
N CYS A 196 -4.03 -6.90 -12.41
CA CYS A 196 -5.38 -7.14 -11.93
C CYS A 196 -6.42 -6.54 -12.90
N LEU A 197 -6.23 -5.30 -13.34
CA LEU A 197 -7.10 -4.65 -14.31
C LEU A 197 -7.21 -5.46 -15.61
N LEU A 198 -6.10 -5.85 -16.19
CA LEU A 198 -6.07 -6.64 -17.43
C LEU A 198 -6.65 -8.04 -17.27
N HIS A 199 -6.60 -8.60 -16.07
CA HIS A 199 -7.23 -9.89 -15.77
C HIS A 199 -8.76 -9.80 -15.75
N HIS A 200 -9.32 -8.75 -15.15
CA HIS A 200 -10.76 -8.56 -15.00
C HIS A 200 -11.42 -7.84 -16.18
N VAL A 201 -10.63 -7.04 -16.92
CA VAL A 201 -11.09 -6.24 -18.07
C VAL A 201 -10.13 -6.47 -19.24
N PRO A 202 -10.13 -7.69 -19.85
CA PRO A 202 -9.16 -8.05 -20.86
C PRO A 202 -9.25 -7.22 -22.15
N ASP A 203 -10.43 -6.64 -22.41
CA ASP A 203 -10.69 -5.82 -23.61
C ASP A 203 -10.42 -4.33 -23.39
N VAL A 204 -9.83 -3.93 -22.24
CA VAL A 204 -9.48 -2.55 -22.00
C VAL A 204 -8.42 -2.09 -23.01
N SER A 205 -8.70 -0.97 -23.70
CA SER A 205 -7.77 -0.40 -24.66
C SER A 205 -7.07 0.81 -24.02
N PHE A 206 -5.76 0.72 -23.85
CA PHE A 206 -4.96 1.84 -23.34
C PHE A 206 -4.53 2.84 -24.43
N HIS A 207 -5.08 2.73 -25.66
CA HIS A 207 -4.81 3.72 -26.69
C HIS A 207 -5.30 5.11 -26.23
N LYS A 208 -4.48 6.15 -26.48
CA LYS A 208 -4.73 7.54 -26.04
C LYS A 208 -6.09 8.12 -26.48
N ASP A 209 -6.66 7.61 -27.59
CA ASP A 209 -7.98 8.05 -28.04
C ASP A 209 -9.13 7.41 -27.25
N ASN A 210 -8.88 6.26 -26.60
CA ASN A 210 -9.89 5.46 -25.92
C ASN A 210 -9.74 5.43 -24.39
N PHE A 211 -8.57 5.83 -23.87
CA PHE A 211 -8.23 5.72 -22.47
C PHE A 211 -7.54 6.98 -21.95
N MET A 212 -7.84 7.35 -20.74
CA MET A 212 -7.28 8.53 -20.11
C MET A 212 -7.04 8.31 -18.63
N ILE A 213 -5.89 8.78 -18.14
CA ILE A 213 -5.62 8.85 -16.71
C ILE A 213 -6.13 10.19 -16.18
N VAL A 214 -6.78 10.17 -15.02
CA VAL A 214 -7.24 11.41 -14.37
C VAL A 214 -6.78 11.44 -12.92
N SER A 215 -6.01 12.46 -12.56
CA SER A 215 -5.64 12.70 -11.17
C SER A 215 -6.81 13.29 -10.39
N PRO A 216 -7.20 12.72 -9.23
CA PRO A 216 -8.31 13.24 -8.44
C PRO A 216 -8.01 14.60 -7.79
N ASP A 217 -6.75 14.90 -7.54
CA ASP A 217 -6.27 16.19 -7.06
C ASP A 217 -4.77 16.37 -7.30
N GLU A 218 -4.23 17.49 -6.81
CA GLU A 218 -2.80 17.82 -6.92
C GLU A 218 -1.90 16.84 -6.16
N GLY A 219 -2.38 16.28 -5.05
CA GLY A 219 -1.62 15.34 -4.21
C GLY A 219 -1.36 14.01 -4.91
N ALA A 220 -2.32 13.52 -5.69
CA ALA A 220 -2.22 12.27 -6.43
C ALA A 220 -1.52 12.41 -7.80
N MET A 221 -1.11 13.62 -8.20
CA MET A 221 -0.58 13.90 -9.55
C MET A 221 0.61 13.02 -9.92
N ASN A 222 1.60 12.91 -9.06
CA ASN A 222 2.81 12.12 -9.36
C ASN A 222 2.50 10.65 -9.65
N ARG A 223 1.56 10.06 -8.90
CA ARG A 223 1.08 8.69 -9.09
C ARG A 223 0.42 8.54 -10.46
N ASN A 224 -0.48 9.44 -10.79
CA ASN A 224 -1.21 9.41 -12.06
C ASN A 224 -0.30 9.74 -13.26
N MET A 225 0.69 10.62 -13.10
CA MET A 225 1.74 10.84 -14.10
C MET A 225 2.53 9.57 -14.41
N TYR A 226 2.83 8.77 -13.39
CA TYR A 226 3.53 7.51 -13.58
C TYR A 226 2.70 6.53 -14.42
N TYR A 227 1.39 6.34 -14.08
CA TYR A 227 0.49 5.52 -14.90
C TYR A 227 0.38 6.04 -16.35
N SER A 228 0.20 7.35 -16.51
CA SER A 228 0.12 8.00 -17.84
C SER A 228 1.38 7.74 -18.67
N SER A 229 2.56 7.91 -18.07
CA SER A 229 3.85 7.70 -18.75
C SER A 229 4.06 6.24 -19.15
N VAL A 230 3.71 5.30 -18.27
CA VAL A 230 3.85 3.86 -18.53
C VAL A 230 2.92 3.39 -19.63
N LEU A 231 1.67 3.87 -19.62
CA LEU A 231 0.64 3.44 -20.58
C LEU A 231 0.62 4.27 -21.87
N GLY A 232 1.33 5.42 -21.92
CA GLY A 232 1.29 6.33 -23.06
C GLY A 232 -0.03 7.06 -23.25
N CYS A 233 -0.84 7.15 -22.19
CA CYS A 233 -2.16 7.76 -22.22
C CYS A 233 -2.09 9.24 -21.83
N ASN A 234 -3.09 10.01 -22.26
CA ASN A 234 -3.22 11.40 -21.82
C ASN A 234 -3.58 11.49 -20.34
N LEU A 235 -3.15 12.58 -19.71
CA LEU A 235 -3.38 12.88 -18.31
C LEU A 235 -4.28 14.11 -18.17
N GLY A 236 -5.35 13.97 -17.39
CA GLY A 236 -6.14 15.08 -16.87
C GLY A 236 -6.03 15.17 -15.35
N MET A 237 -6.50 16.27 -14.79
CA MET A 237 -6.54 16.43 -13.34
C MET A 237 -7.73 17.26 -12.89
N PHE A 238 -8.16 17.02 -11.66
CA PHE A 238 -9.03 17.92 -10.93
C PHE A 238 -8.21 18.78 -9.97
N TYR A 239 -8.55 20.05 -9.87
CA TYR A 239 -8.01 20.91 -8.83
C TYR A 239 -9.13 21.54 -8.01
N LYS A 240 -8.85 21.74 -6.73
CA LYS A 240 -9.81 22.29 -5.77
C LYS A 240 -9.68 23.81 -5.77
N ARG A 241 -10.58 24.52 -6.48
CA ARG A 241 -10.66 25.98 -6.38
C ARG A 241 -11.21 26.34 -5.01
N ARG A 242 -10.43 27.11 -4.23
CA ARG A 242 -10.79 27.56 -2.90
C ARG A 242 -11.19 29.02 -2.91
N ASP A 243 -12.18 29.36 -2.09
CA ASP A 243 -12.53 30.76 -1.84
C ASP A 243 -11.59 31.33 -0.77
N TYR A 244 -10.57 32.05 -1.20
CA TYR A 244 -9.62 32.70 -0.31
C TYR A 244 -10.19 33.93 0.40
N SER A 245 -11.40 34.40 0.05
CA SER A 245 -12.07 35.51 0.72
C SER A 245 -12.72 35.13 2.05
N ARG A 246 -12.88 33.82 2.31
CA ARG A 246 -13.54 33.29 3.50
C ARG A 246 -12.71 32.22 4.18
N ILE A 247 -12.81 32.17 5.51
CA ILE A 247 -12.25 31.10 6.34
C ILE A 247 -13.39 30.46 7.12
N VAL A 248 -13.62 29.16 6.92
CA VAL A 248 -14.62 28.37 7.63
C VAL A 248 -13.88 27.23 8.33
N ASN A 249 -14.01 27.13 9.65
CA ASN A 249 -13.32 26.12 10.47
C ASN A 249 -11.80 26.08 10.22
N GLY A 250 -11.15 27.25 10.09
CA GLY A 250 -9.70 27.38 9.87
C GLY A 250 -9.23 27.00 8.46
N ARG A 251 -10.12 26.82 7.50
CA ARG A 251 -9.80 26.46 6.10
C ARG A 251 -10.59 27.31 5.12
N ASN A 252 -10.02 27.57 3.96
CA ASN A 252 -10.73 28.19 2.85
C ASN A 252 -11.67 27.17 2.22
N PRO A 253 -12.99 27.45 2.12
CA PRO A 253 -13.95 26.50 1.56
C PRO A 253 -13.65 26.21 0.08
N ILE A 254 -13.87 24.96 -0.31
CA ILE A 254 -13.80 24.55 -1.72
C ILE A 254 -15.07 25.04 -2.41
N VAL A 255 -14.93 25.83 -3.48
CA VAL A 255 -16.05 26.39 -4.25
C VAL A 255 -16.33 25.61 -5.52
N ALA A 256 -15.33 24.91 -6.08
CA ALA A 256 -15.50 24.08 -7.26
C ALA A 256 -14.36 23.05 -7.37
N HIS A 257 -14.70 21.92 -7.99
CA HIS A 257 -13.73 21.00 -8.57
C HIS A 257 -13.66 21.33 -10.06
N GLU A 258 -12.55 21.89 -10.51
CA GLU A 258 -12.36 22.23 -11.93
C GLU A 258 -11.48 21.17 -12.60
N TYR A 259 -11.90 20.73 -13.78
CA TYR A 259 -11.17 19.75 -14.58
C TYR A 259 -10.23 20.45 -15.55
N LEU A 260 -8.98 20.01 -15.58
CA LEU A 260 -7.95 20.38 -16.53
C LEU A 260 -7.51 19.15 -17.32
N GLY A 261 -7.64 19.18 -18.62
CA GLY A 261 -7.22 18.10 -19.52
C GLY A 261 -8.03 18.09 -20.81
N GLU A 262 -7.72 17.11 -21.64
CA GLU A 262 -8.49 16.85 -22.85
C GLU A 262 -9.89 16.28 -22.53
N SER A 263 -10.78 16.25 -23.56
CA SER A 263 -12.10 15.64 -23.41
C SER A 263 -12.00 14.17 -23.01
N VAL A 264 -12.82 13.78 -22.04
CA VAL A 264 -13.01 12.39 -21.62
C VAL A 264 -14.18 11.70 -22.33
N GLU A 265 -14.86 12.42 -23.24
CA GLU A 265 -16.04 11.92 -23.94
C GLU A 265 -15.72 10.63 -24.71
N GLY A 266 -16.49 9.58 -24.44
CA GLY A 266 -16.35 8.26 -25.04
C GLY A 266 -15.12 7.47 -24.59
N LYS A 267 -14.26 8.01 -23.73
CA LYS A 267 -13.05 7.33 -23.24
C LYS A 267 -13.32 6.56 -21.96
N ASP A 268 -12.55 5.51 -21.75
CA ASP A 268 -12.39 4.88 -20.45
C ASP A 268 -11.43 5.73 -19.61
N VAL A 269 -11.76 5.92 -18.34
CA VAL A 269 -11.00 6.76 -17.42
C VAL A 269 -10.49 5.91 -16.25
N PHE A 270 -9.22 6.08 -15.92
CA PHE A 270 -8.61 5.47 -14.74
C PHE A 270 -8.14 6.55 -13.77
N ILE A 271 -8.55 6.40 -12.50
CA ILE A 271 -8.24 7.33 -11.41
C ILE A 271 -7.48 6.56 -10.35
N ALA A 272 -6.26 6.98 -10.00
CA ALA A 272 -5.49 6.35 -8.94
C ALA A 272 -5.26 7.32 -7.76
N ASP A 273 -5.50 6.81 -6.55
CA ASP A 273 -5.18 7.51 -5.30
C ASP A 273 -4.45 6.56 -4.33
N ASP A 274 -3.87 7.08 -3.23
CA ASP A 274 -3.28 6.23 -2.20
C ASP A 274 -4.35 5.57 -1.33
N ILE A 275 -5.41 6.30 -1.00
CA ILE A 275 -6.39 5.86 -0.01
C ILE A 275 -7.82 6.22 -0.43
N ILE A 276 -8.70 5.24 -0.35
CA ILE A 276 -10.15 5.49 -0.29
C ILE A 276 -10.57 5.44 1.19
N ALA A 277 -10.69 6.62 1.84
CA ALA A 277 -11.22 6.73 3.20
C ALA A 277 -12.76 6.73 3.17
N SER A 278 -13.45 7.87 3.18
CA SER A 278 -14.90 7.92 2.98
C SER A 278 -15.33 7.65 1.53
N GLY A 279 -14.44 7.89 0.58
CA GLY A 279 -14.68 7.74 -0.85
C GLY A 279 -15.47 8.88 -1.50
N GLU A 280 -15.95 9.87 -0.74
CA GLU A 280 -16.77 10.96 -1.27
C GLU A 280 -16.07 11.72 -2.40
N SER A 281 -14.82 12.16 -2.17
CA SER A 281 -14.06 12.90 -3.19
C SER A 281 -13.85 12.09 -4.47
N MET A 282 -13.65 10.78 -4.35
CA MET A 282 -13.49 9.88 -5.50
C MET A 282 -14.79 9.75 -6.29
N LEU A 283 -15.91 9.60 -5.60
CA LEU A 283 -17.22 9.49 -6.23
C LEU A 283 -17.66 10.81 -6.87
N ASP A 284 -17.43 11.96 -6.21
CA ASP A 284 -17.74 13.28 -6.78
C ASP A 284 -17.04 13.47 -8.13
N ILE A 285 -15.77 13.09 -8.22
CA ILE A 285 -14.99 13.13 -9.45
C ILE A 285 -15.54 12.14 -10.48
N ALA A 286 -15.89 10.93 -10.06
CA ALA A 286 -16.49 9.94 -10.98
C ALA A 286 -17.80 10.42 -11.56
N TYR A 287 -18.69 11.04 -10.76
CA TYR A 287 -19.92 11.64 -11.24
C TYR A 287 -19.64 12.76 -12.26
N GLU A 288 -18.71 13.66 -11.96
CA GLU A 288 -18.35 14.77 -12.87
C GLU A 288 -17.79 14.26 -14.20
N LEU A 289 -16.92 13.23 -14.16
CA LEU A 289 -16.38 12.62 -15.37
C LEU A 289 -17.47 11.92 -16.19
N LYS A 290 -18.43 11.29 -15.52
CA LYS A 290 -19.56 10.66 -16.19
C LYS A 290 -20.45 11.68 -16.88
N MET A 291 -20.70 12.83 -16.24
CA MET A 291 -21.43 13.97 -16.85
C MET A 291 -20.69 14.54 -18.08
N ARG A 292 -19.36 14.45 -18.10
CA ARG A 292 -18.52 14.84 -19.25
C ARG A 292 -18.42 13.77 -20.34
N GLY A 293 -19.21 12.69 -20.23
CA GLY A 293 -19.32 11.65 -21.25
C GLY A 293 -18.30 10.53 -21.16
N ALA A 294 -17.59 10.36 -20.05
CA ALA A 294 -16.72 9.21 -19.85
C ALA A 294 -17.49 7.88 -20.01
N ARG A 295 -16.91 6.92 -20.76
CA ARG A 295 -17.54 5.62 -21.05
C ARG A 295 -17.57 4.74 -19.81
N ASN A 296 -16.40 4.32 -19.34
CA ASN A 296 -16.20 3.56 -18.11
C ASN A 296 -15.24 4.31 -17.19
N ILE A 297 -15.48 4.22 -15.89
CA ILE A 297 -14.61 4.82 -14.89
C ILE A 297 -14.10 3.70 -13.99
N PHE A 298 -12.79 3.52 -13.97
CA PHE A 298 -12.05 2.62 -13.08
C PHE A 298 -11.36 3.46 -12.03
N THR A 299 -11.52 3.11 -10.76
CA THR A 299 -10.82 3.76 -9.67
C THR A 299 -9.85 2.77 -9.03
N CYS A 300 -8.72 3.27 -8.54
CA CYS A 300 -7.73 2.46 -7.87
C CYS A 300 -7.27 3.14 -6.58
N CYS A 301 -7.03 2.36 -5.54
CA CYS A 301 -6.36 2.84 -4.34
C CYS A 301 -5.44 1.76 -3.76
N THR A 302 -4.37 2.21 -3.13
CA THR A 302 -3.49 1.30 -2.39
C THR A 302 -4.16 0.86 -1.08
N PHE A 303 -4.88 1.76 -0.39
CA PHE A 303 -5.52 1.45 0.89
C PHE A 303 -7.05 1.64 0.84
N PRO A 304 -7.81 0.54 0.62
CA PRO A 304 -9.27 0.56 0.50
C PRO A 304 -9.97 0.52 1.88
N LEU A 305 -9.98 1.63 2.63
CA LEU A 305 -10.53 1.66 4.00
C LEU A 305 -12.05 1.69 4.05
N PHE A 306 -12.73 2.37 3.13
CA PHE A 306 -14.19 2.52 3.06
C PHE A 306 -14.82 2.85 4.42
N THR A 307 -14.30 3.87 5.10
CA THR A 307 -14.70 4.23 6.47
C THR A 307 -16.15 4.69 6.60
N ALA A 308 -16.78 5.13 5.52
CA ALA A 308 -18.19 5.54 5.46
C ALA A 308 -19.15 4.46 4.92
N GLY A 309 -18.68 3.20 4.87
CA GLY A 309 -19.48 2.09 4.32
C GLY A 309 -19.34 1.92 2.81
N LEU A 310 -20.09 0.97 2.26
CA LEU A 310 -20.01 0.57 0.85
C LEU A 310 -21.19 1.09 0.01
N GLU A 311 -22.26 1.54 0.66
CA GLU A 311 -23.56 1.84 0.06
C GLU A 311 -23.49 2.90 -1.05
N LYS A 312 -22.61 3.91 -0.88
CA LYS A 312 -22.40 4.95 -1.90
C LYS A 312 -21.74 4.39 -3.16
N PHE A 313 -20.81 3.42 -2.99
CA PHE A 313 -20.15 2.73 -4.10
C PHE A 313 -21.09 1.73 -4.77
N ASP A 314 -21.88 0.97 -3.99
CA ASP A 314 -22.93 0.09 -4.50
C ASP A 314 -23.90 0.89 -5.39
N LYS A 315 -24.34 2.06 -4.92
CA LYS A 315 -25.20 2.96 -5.71
C LYS A 315 -24.51 3.45 -6.98
N ALA A 316 -23.27 3.94 -6.87
CA ALA A 316 -22.51 4.45 -8.02
C ALA A 316 -22.27 3.37 -9.09
N TYR A 317 -22.04 2.13 -8.69
CA TYR A 317 -21.93 0.99 -9.60
C TYR A 317 -23.28 0.70 -10.30
N ASN A 318 -24.36 0.60 -9.53
CA ASN A 318 -25.69 0.33 -10.07
C ASN A 318 -26.18 1.44 -11.02
N ASP A 319 -25.84 2.69 -10.73
CA ASP A 319 -26.14 3.86 -11.59
C ASP A 319 -25.21 3.94 -12.83
N GLY A 320 -24.23 3.03 -12.97
CA GLY A 320 -23.26 3.02 -14.08
C GLY A 320 -22.24 4.16 -14.05
N ILE A 321 -22.02 4.77 -12.88
CA ILE A 321 -21.06 5.85 -12.67
C ILE A 321 -19.64 5.28 -12.63
N ILE A 322 -19.41 4.23 -11.84
CA ILE A 322 -18.14 3.50 -11.79
C ILE A 322 -18.29 2.11 -12.41
N LYS A 323 -17.24 1.62 -13.03
CA LYS A 323 -17.17 0.25 -13.55
C LYS A 323 -16.53 -0.70 -12.57
N ALA A 324 -15.45 -0.27 -11.92
CA ALA A 324 -14.76 -1.06 -10.91
C ALA A 324 -13.88 -0.18 -10.01
N VAL A 325 -13.61 -0.73 -8.82
CA VAL A 325 -12.61 -0.23 -7.86
C VAL A 325 -11.56 -1.31 -7.65
N LEU A 326 -10.29 -0.96 -7.85
CA LEU A 326 -9.16 -1.83 -7.56
C LEU A 326 -8.53 -1.39 -6.24
N GLY A 327 -8.44 -2.30 -5.28
CA GLY A 327 -7.80 -2.02 -3.99
C GLY A 327 -6.84 -3.13 -3.60
N THR A 328 -5.76 -2.81 -2.88
CA THR A 328 -4.77 -3.82 -2.52
C THR A 328 -5.09 -4.54 -1.22
N ASN A 329 -4.48 -5.70 -1.03
CA ASN A 329 -4.52 -6.47 0.21
C ASN A 329 -3.46 -6.03 1.24
N LEU A 330 -3.00 -4.79 1.17
CA LEU A 330 -1.97 -4.22 2.06
C LEU A 330 -2.54 -3.70 3.38
N THR A 331 -3.85 -3.61 3.52
CA THR A 331 -4.57 -3.27 4.74
C THR A 331 -5.79 -4.15 4.89
N TYR A 332 -6.42 -4.13 6.07
CA TYR A 332 -7.65 -4.87 6.31
C TYR A 332 -8.75 -4.47 5.32
N ARG A 333 -9.41 -5.47 4.78
CA ARG A 333 -10.60 -5.33 3.92
C ARG A 333 -11.77 -6.03 4.58
N LYS A 334 -12.90 -5.32 4.69
CA LYS A 334 -14.14 -5.94 5.18
C LYS A 334 -14.51 -7.13 4.30
N PRO A 335 -14.98 -8.26 4.88
CA PRO A 335 -15.43 -9.39 4.08
C PRO A 335 -16.49 -9.01 3.04
N GLU A 336 -17.42 -8.12 3.41
CA GLU A 336 -18.47 -7.66 2.50
C GLU A 336 -17.92 -6.87 1.29
N LEU A 337 -16.75 -6.24 1.41
CA LEU A 337 -16.09 -5.57 0.28
C LEU A 337 -15.62 -6.59 -0.75
N LEU A 338 -15.06 -7.71 -0.29
CA LEU A 338 -14.53 -8.77 -1.16
C LEU A 338 -15.62 -9.51 -1.94
N GLU A 339 -16.89 -9.39 -1.51
CA GLU A 339 -18.05 -9.96 -2.18
C GLU A 339 -18.67 -9.04 -3.24
N ARG A 340 -18.19 -7.79 -3.36
CA ARG A 340 -18.76 -6.83 -4.31
C ARG A 340 -18.27 -7.07 -5.74
N GLU A 341 -19.19 -7.15 -6.69
CA GLU A 341 -18.89 -7.31 -8.13
C GLU A 341 -18.02 -6.18 -8.70
N TRP A 342 -18.11 -5.00 -8.11
CA TRP A 342 -17.34 -3.83 -8.53
C TRP A 342 -15.96 -3.74 -7.89
N TYR A 343 -15.62 -4.60 -6.91
CA TYR A 343 -14.34 -4.56 -6.23
C TYR A 343 -13.39 -5.65 -6.75
N TYR A 344 -12.20 -5.26 -7.14
CA TYR A 344 -11.14 -6.17 -7.57
C TYR A 344 -9.98 -6.12 -6.58
N ASP A 345 -9.75 -7.23 -5.88
CA ASP A 345 -8.69 -7.34 -4.88
C ASP A 345 -7.34 -7.54 -5.55
N VAL A 346 -6.40 -6.63 -5.30
CA VAL A 346 -5.05 -6.63 -5.87
C VAL A 346 -4.08 -7.26 -4.88
N ASP A 347 -3.65 -8.50 -5.15
CA ASP A 347 -2.69 -9.20 -4.30
C ASP A 347 -1.27 -8.67 -4.48
N VAL A 348 -0.71 -8.13 -3.39
CA VAL A 348 0.66 -7.58 -3.29
C VAL A 348 1.57 -8.47 -2.44
N SER A 349 1.06 -9.55 -1.85
CA SER A 349 1.79 -10.41 -0.91
C SER A 349 3.06 -11.01 -1.51
N LYS A 350 2.97 -11.53 -2.74
CA LYS A 350 4.14 -12.06 -3.46
C LYS A 350 5.20 -10.98 -3.71
N TYR A 351 4.79 -9.76 -3.97
CA TYR A 351 5.69 -8.65 -4.20
C TYR A 351 6.41 -8.26 -2.90
N THR A 352 5.69 -8.22 -1.78
CA THR A 352 6.25 -8.02 -0.43
C THR A 352 7.27 -9.11 -0.08
N ALA A 353 6.95 -10.38 -0.38
CA ALA A 353 7.88 -11.49 -0.16
C ALA A 353 9.19 -11.35 -0.94
N TYR A 354 9.17 -10.79 -2.15
CA TYR A 354 10.37 -10.49 -2.93
C TYR A 354 11.32 -9.52 -2.22
N PHE A 355 10.77 -8.45 -1.62
CA PHE A 355 11.59 -7.50 -0.85
C PHE A 355 12.26 -8.18 0.32
N ILE A 356 11.50 -8.95 1.09
CA ILE A 356 12.03 -9.69 2.25
C ILE A 356 13.13 -10.63 1.83
N ALA A 357 12.91 -11.43 0.78
CA ALA A 357 13.92 -12.36 0.28
C ALA A 357 15.20 -11.64 -0.17
N ALA A 358 15.06 -10.54 -0.92
CA ALA A 358 16.21 -9.77 -1.39
C ALA A 358 17.00 -9.14 -0.23
N ILE A 359 16.31 -8.51 0.72
CA ILE A 359 16.94 -7.86 1.86
C ILE A 359 17.61 -8.90 2.79
N ASN A 360 16.97 -10.05 3.03
CA ASN A 360 17.54 -11.14 3.83
C ASN A 360 18.86 -11.69 3.25
N HIS A 361 19.05 -11.56 1.94
CA HIS A 361 20.28 -11.99 1.24
C HIS A 361 21.20 -10.82 0.86
N ASP A 362 21.01 -9.62 1.42
CA ASP A 362 21.74 -8.38 1.08
C ASP A 362 21.82 -8.10 -0.43
N LYS A 363 20.78 -8.46 -1.17
CA LYS A 363 20.69 -8.17 -2.60
C LYS A 363 20.00 -6.83 -2.85
N SER A 364 20.36 -6.19 -3.97
CA SER A 364 19.72 -4.95 -4.40
C SER A 364 18.22 -5.13 -4.65
N VAL A 365 17.42 -4.26 -4.10
CA VAL A 365 15.97 -4.20 -4.37
C VAL A 365 15.61 -3.35 -5.57
N SER A 366 16.58 -2.68 -6.21
CA SER A 366 16.33 -1.73 -7.32
C SER A 366 15.57 -2.37 -8.48
N SER A 367 15.93 -3.60 -8.88
CA SER A 367 15.24 -4.34 -9.95
C SER A 367 13.83 -4.82 -9.54
N ILE A 368 13.53 -4.81 -8.25
CA ILE A 368 12.21 -5.15 -7.70
C ILE A 368 11.35 -3.90 -7.66
N ILE A 369 11.93 -2.76 -7.24
CA ILE A 369 11.26 -1.46 -7.15
C ILE A 369 10.90 -0.93 -8.53
N ASP A 370 11.78 -1.12 -9.53
CA ASP A 370 11.50 -0.74 -10.92
C ASP A 370 10.73 -1.87 -11.64
N PRO A 371 9.41 -1.77 -11.77
CA PRO A 371 8.60 -2.80 -12.42
C PRO A 371 8.57 -2.67 -13.94
N MET A 372 9.29 -1.72 -14.57
CA MET A 372 9.13 -1.36 -15.98
C MET A 372 9.31 -2.57 -16.93
N THR A 373 10.31 -3.40 -16.68
CA THR A 373 10.52 -4.62 -17.50
C THR A 373 9.34 -5.60 -17.39
N LYS A 374 8.77 -5.75 -16.19
CA LYS A 374 7.60 -6.63 -15.92
C LYS A 374 6.33 -6.04 -16.52
N ILE A 375 6.17 -4.72 -16.43
CA ILE A 375 5.02 -4.02 -17.04
C ILE A 375 5.11 -4.12 -18.55
N ARG A 376 6.29 -3.92 -19.17
CA ARG A 376 6.48 -4.09 -20.61
C ARG A 376 6.06 -5.49 -21.06
N ALA A 377 6.60 -6.53 -20.43
CA ALA A 377 6.24 -7.90 -20.74
C ALA A 377 4.73 -8.20 -20.53
N LEU A 378 4.09 -7.56 -19.56
CA LEU A 378 2.65 -7.67 -19.33
C LEU A 378 1.86 -7.04 -20.49
N LEU A 379 2.22 -5.82 -20.90
CA LEU A 379 1.55 -5.09 -21.98
C LEU A 379 1.75 -5.79 -23.33
N ASP A 380 2.98 -6.24 -23.64
CA ASP A 380 3.31 -6.98 -24.84
C ASP A 380 2.47 -8.26 -24.98
N LYS A 381 2.30 -8.99 -23.87
CA LYS A 381 1.44 -10.20 -23.82
C LYS A 381 -0.01 -9.90 -24.20
N HIS A 382 -0.49 -8.69 -23.97
CA HIS A 382 -1.85 -8.26 -24.31
C HIS A 382 -1.92 -7.43 -25.60
N GLY A 383 -0.81 -7.34 -26.34
CA GLY A 383 -0.74 -6.58 -27.60
C GLY A 383 -0.88 -5.07 -27.42
N ILE A 384 -0.51 -4.55 -26.24
CA ILE A 384 -0.63 -3.14 -25.89
C ILE A 384 0.76 -2.49 -26.01
N PRO A 385 0.97 -1.52 -26.94
CA PRO A 385 2.25 -0.82 -27.06
C PRO A 385 2.49 0.06 -25.82
N MET A 386 3.75 0.15 -25.38
CA MET A 386 4.14 1.06 -24.30
C MET A 386 4.09 2.53 -24.74
N GLY A 387 3.93 3.41 -23.76
CA GLY A 387 3.99 4.85 -23.96
C GLY A 387 5.32 5.28 -24.58
N GLY A 388 5.23 6.03 -25.69
CA GLY A 388 6.38 6.48 -26.50
C GLY A 388 6.58 5.76 -27.84
N GLU A 389 5.91 4.63 -28.05
CA GLU A 389 5.90 3.88 -29.32
C GLU A 389 4.59 4.04 -30.11
N GLN A 390 3.70 4.97 -29.66
CA GLN A 390 2.39 5.26 -30.27
C GLN A 390 2.43 6.48 -31.21
#